data_515c6a9de8e29fb0b1fcda6ff9c12f35
#
_entry.id   515c6a9de8e29fb0b1fcda6ff9c12f35
#
_cell.length_a   1.000
_cell.length_b   1.000
_cell.length_c   1.000
_cell.angle_alpha   90.00
_cell.angle_beta   90.00
_cell.angle_gamma   90.00
#
_symmetry.space_group_name_H-M   'P 1'
#
loop_
_entity.id
_entity.type
_entity.pdbx_description
1 polymer ?
#
loop_
_entity_poly.entity_id
_entity_poly.type
_entity_poly.pdbx_seq_one_letter_code
_entity_poly.pdbx_strand_id
1 'polypeptide(L)'
;MKNYFFLILIVIGISSSCRYNIYDNDSLDPVFTATWPCENGIADVYPCNGYDLMGSLSLEDLTPEGVNDGNITGNDSWGWTDPENGKEYALMGLNSHTAFIDISNPSMPILLGALPSATLNSTWRDIKVYQDHAFIVSE
;
A
#
# COMPACT_ATOMS: atom_id res chain seq x y z
N MET A 1 -43.82 -28.70 60.05
CA MET A 1 -43.30 -28.98 58.69
C MET A 1 -42.95 -27.59 58.10
N LYS A 2 -41.67 -27.30 57.95
CA LYS A 2 -41.17 -26.02 57.41
C LYS A 2 -40.91 -26.22 55.91
N ASN A 3 -41.68 -25.50 55.08
CA ASN A 3 -41.47 -25.45 53.66
C ASN A 3 -40.38 -24.45 53.35
N TYR A 4 -39.25 -24.94 52.83
CA TYR A 4 -38.22 -24.06 52.27
C TYR A 4 -38.54 -23.85 50.81
N PHE A 5 -38.91 -22.60 50.47
CA PHE A 5 -39.02 -22.13 49.09
C PHE A 5 -37.61 -21.82 48.59
N PHE A 6 -37.12 -22.65 47.70
CA PHE A 6 -35.85 -22.39 47.00
C PHE A 6 -36.10 -21.43 45.84
N LEU A 7 -35.65 -20.20 46.00
CA LEU A 7 -35.73 -19.18 44.97
C LEU A 7 -34.51 -19.36 44.06
N ILE A 8 -34.73 -19.98 42.90
CA ILE A 8 -33.67 -20.08 41.88
C ILE A 8 -33.58 -18.76 41.15
N LEU A 9 -32.54 -17.99 41.42
CA LEU A 9 -32.16 -16.80 40.69
C LEU A 9 -31.47 -17.24 39.38
N ILE A 10 -32.22 -17.20 38.29
CA ILE A 10 -31.62 -17.37 36.94
C ILE A 10 -30.97 -16.07 36.56
N VAL A 11 -29.66 -15.99 36.69
CA VAL A 11 -28.86 -14.91 36.13
C VAL A 11 -28.73 -15.15 34.63
N ILE A 12 -29.55 -14.47 33.85
CA ILE A 12 -29.40 -14.42 32.39
C ILE A 12 -28.23 -13.50 32.13
N GLY A 13 -27.07 -14.07 31.99
CA GLY A 13 -25.91 -13.35 31.48
C GLY A 13 -26.13 -12.96 30.02
N ILE A 14 -26.45 -11.69 29.80
CA ILE A 14 -26.40 -11.10 28.45
C ILE A 14 -24.93 -10.95 28.12
N SER A 15 -24.36 -11.99 27.51
CA SER A 15 -23.07 -11.85 26.83
C SER A 15 -23.31 -10.99 25.59
N SER A 16 -23.06 -9.70 25.71
CA SER A 16 -22.83 -8.85 24.54
C SER A 16 -21.55 -9.35 23.86
N SER A 17 -21.68 -10.38 23.04
CA SER A 17 -20.64 -10.67 22.08
C SER A 17 -20.61 -9.50 21.11
N CYS A 18 -19.59 -8.64 21.22
CA CYS A 18 -19.18 -7.84 20.09
C CYS A 18 -18.94 -8.80 18.94
N ARG A 19 -19.93 -8.93 18.09
CA ARG A 19 -19.68 -9.46 16.74
C ARG A 19 -18.84 -8.42 16.05
N TYR A 20 -17.54 -8.64 16.10
CA TYR A 20 -16.66 -8.08 15.12
C TYR A 20 -17.13 -8.69 13.79
N ASN A 21 -17.85 -7.91 13.02
CA ASN A 21 -18.10 -8.24 11.63
C ASN A 21 -16.73 -8.20 10.98
N ILE A 22 -16.09 -9.37 10.92
CA ILE A 22 -15.12 -9.62 9.87
C ILE A 22 -15.98 -9.48 8.61
N TYR A 23 -15.86 -8.35 7.94
CA TYR A 23 -16.25 -8.29 6.55
C TYR A 23 -15.42 -9.38 5.90
N ASP A 24 -16.07 -10.47 5.50
CA ASP A 24 -15.51 -11.40 4.55
C ASP A 24 -15.17 -10.56 3.32
N ASN A 25 -13.91 -10.15 3.22
CA ASN A 25 -13.35 -9.51 2.02
C ASN A 25 -13.26 -10.50 0.83
N ASP A 26 -13.84 -11.67 0.96
CA ASP A 26 -13.89 -12.67 -0.11
C ASP A 26 -14.90 -12.35 -1.22
N SER A 27 -15.60 -11.22 -1.16
CA SER A 27 -16.55 -10.84 -2.21
C SER A 27 -16.43 -9.40 -2.69
N LEU A 28 -15.41 -8.68 -2.30
CA LEU A 28 -14.99 -7.50 -3.04
C LEU A 28 -14.00 -8.00 -4.11
N ASP A 29 -14.55 -8.55 -5.17
CA ASP A 29 -13.85 -8.42 -6.44
C ASP A 29 -13.40 -6.96 -6.51
N PRO A 30 -12.09 -6.69 -6.59
CA PRO A 30 -11.63 -5.32 -6.68
C PRO A 30 -12.40 -4.70 -7.82
N VAL A 31 -13.12 -3.62 -7.54
CA VAL A 31 -13.67 -2.79 -8.61
C VAL A 31 -12.44 -2.28 -9.34
N PHE A 32 -12.10 -2.97 -10.41
CA PHE A 32 -10.92 -2.68 -11.19
C PHE A 32 -11.05 -1.25 -11.68
N THR A 33 -10.26 -0.40 -11.11
CA THR A 33 -9.91 0.84 -11.75
C THR A 33 -9.28 0.46 -13.09
N ALA A 34 -9.75 1.06 -14.12
CA ALA A 34 -9.47 0.69 -15.47
C ALA A 34 -7.98 0.46 -15.74
N THR A 35 -7.64 -0.71 -16.20
CA THR A 35 -6.45 -0.93 -17.01
C THR A 35 -6.56 -0.04 -18.23
N TRP A 36 -5.56 0.75 -18.54
CA TRP A 36 -5.52 1.53 -19.78
C TRP A 36 -4.80 0.71 -20.85
N PRO A 37 -5.54 0.16 -21.83
CA PRO A 37 -4.92 -0.59 -22.90
C PRO A 37 -4.06 0.33 -23.76
N CYS A 38 -2.99 -0.23 -24.32
CA CYS A 38 -2.14 0.48 -25.25
C CYS A 38 -2.81 0.54 -26.64
N GLU A 39 -3.56 1.60 -26.90
CA GLU A 39 -4.26 1.81 -28.15
C GLU A 39 -3.62 2.94 -28.95
N ASN A 40 -3.30 2.67 -30.22
CA ASN A 40 -2.66 3.65 -31.10
C ASN A 40 -1.35 4.27 -30.56
N GLY A 41 -0.61 3.50 -29.74
CA GLY A 41 0.64 3.95 -29.15
C GLY A 41 0.50 4.80 -27.89
N ILE A 42 -0.69 4.87 -27.30
CA ILE A 42 -0.97 5.62 -26.07
C ILE A 42 -1.74 4.74 -25.08
N ALA A 43 -1.32 4.75 -23.83
CA ALA A 43 -2.03 4.20 -22.68
C ALA A 43 -2.27 5.34 -21.69
N ASP A 44 -3.53 5.77 -21.51
CA ASP A 44 -3.90 7.01 -20.85
C ASP A 44 -3.17 8.22 -21.50
N VAL A 45 -2.25 8.87 -20.80
CA VAL A 45 -1.45 10.01 -21.32
C VAL A 45 -0.02 9.60 -21.74
N TYR A 46 0.33 8.34 -21.55
CA TYR A 46 1.70 7.86 -21.74
C TYR A 46 1.89 7.17 -23.08
N PRO A 47 3.00 7.44 -23.81
CA PRO A 47 3.36 6.65 -24.97
C PRO A 47 3.58 5.18 -24.59
N CYS A 48 3.04 4.28 -25.36
CA CYS A 48 3.18 2.84 -25.15
C CYS A 48 3.56 2.10 -26.44
N ASN A 49 4.09 0.89 -26.29
CA ASN A 49 4.44 0.02 -27.40
C ASN A 49 4.06 -1.43 -27.05
N GLY A 50 2.77 -1.73 -27.12
CA GLY A 50 2.22 -3.06 -26.89
C GLY A 50 2.13 -3.49 -25.42
N TYR A 51 2.29 -2.56 -24.47
CA TYR A 51 2.11 -2.78 -23.04
C TYR A 51 1.02 -1.88 -22.49
N ASP A 52 0.12 -2.45 -21.73
CA ASP A 52 -0.95 -1.74 -21.05
C ASP A 52 -0.44 -1.08 -19.77
N LEU A 53 -1.02 0.06 -19.39
CA LEU A 53 -0.81 0.68 -18.10
C LEU A 53 -1.83 0.12 -17.12
N MET A 54 -1.35 -0.58 -16.10
CA MET A 54 -2.22 -1.24 -15.13
C MET A 54 -2.70 -0.30 -14.03
N GLY A 55 -1.84 0.58 -13.55
CA GLY A 55 -2.16 1.55 -12.50
C GLY A 55 -1.09 2.63 -12.40
N SER A 56 -1.40 3.71 -11.72
CA SER A 56 -0.47 4.81 -11.48
C SER A 56 -0.72 5.46 -10.11
N LEU A 57 0.32 6.02 -9.53
CA LEU A 57 0.27 6.93 -8.39
C LEU A 57 0.99 8.21 -8.80
N SER A 58 0.41 9.35 -8.47
CA SER A 58 1.08 10.64 -8.68
C SER A 58 2.23 10.83 -7.67
N LEU A 59 3.12 11.78 -7.91
CA LEU A 59 4.17 12.11 -6.95
C LEU A 59 3.59 12.63 -5.63
N GLU A 60 2.45 13.30 -5.68
CA GLU A 60 1.69 13.74 -4.52
C GLU A 60 1.16 12.55 -3.72
N ASP A 61 0.60 11.52 -4.38
CA ASP A 61 0.13 10.30 -3.71
C ASP A 61 1.27 9.53 -3.03
N LEU A 62 2.48 9.66 -3.55
CA LEU A 62 3.68 9.03 -2.99
C LEU A 62 4.29 9.81 -1.83
N THR A 63 3.79 11.01 -1.53
CA THR A 63 4.36 11.93 -0.55
C THR A 63 3.43 12.09 0.66
N PRO A 64 3.77 11.53 1.83
CA PRO A 64 2.99 11.74 3.05
C PRO A 64 2.92 13.21 3.46
N GLU A 65 1.87 13.56 4.20
CA GLU A 65 1.74 14.89 4.78
C GLU A 65 2.99 15.27 5.59
N GLY A 66 3.45 16.50 5.41
CA GLY A 66 4.61 17.06 6.12
C GLY A 66 5.98 16.67 5.58
N VAL A 67 6.05 15.84 4.54
CA VAL A 67 7.31 15.43 3.90
C VAL A 67 7.64 16.30 2.67
N ASN A 68 6.68 17.08 2.20
CA ASN A 68 6.79 17.86 0.97
C ASN A 68 7.37 19.26 1.22
N ASP A 69 8.38 19.64 0.44
CA ASP A 69 8.96 20.99 0.41
C ASP A 69 8.41 21.88 -0.75
N GLY A 70 7.37 21.39 -1.43
CA GLY A 70 6.72 22.09 -2.54
C GLY A 70 7.32 21.81 -3.93
N ASN A 71 8.36 21.00 -4.04
CA ASN A 71 8.98 20.64 -5.31
C ASN A 71 9.36 19.15 -5.34
N ILE A 72 8.36 18.29 -5.57
CA ILE A 72 8.55 16.85 -5.58
C ILE A 72 9.06 16.42 -6.95
N THR A 73 10.16 15.68 -6.95
CA THR A 73 10.70 15.03 -8.16
C THR A 73 11.03 13.57 -7.88
N GLY A 74 10.74 12.72 -8.85
CA GLY A 74 11.12 11.30 -8.80
C GLY A 74 12.48 11.09 -9.45
N ASN A 75 13.17 10.03 -9.02
CA ASN A 75 14.45 9.64 -9.58
C ASN A 75 14.49 8.13 -9.85
N ASP A 76 15.12 7.35 -8.98
CA ASP A 76 15.34 5.91 -9.18
C ASP A 76 14.15 5.08 -8.65
N SER A 77 14.03 3.88 -9.17
CA SER A 77 13.05 2.92 -8.68
C SER A 77 13.61 1.50 -8.65
N TRP A 78 13.10 0.68 -7.75
CA TRP A 78 13.42 -0.73 -7.65
C TRP A 78 12.19 -1.57 -7.34
N GLY A 79 12.15 -2.80 -7.88
CA GLY A 79 11.11 -3.79 -7.56
C GLY A 79 11.63 -4.84 -6.60
N TRP A 80 10.76 -5.36 -5.75
CA TRP A 80 11.07 -6.49 -4.89
C TRP A 80 9.84 -7.40 -4.74
N THR A 81 10.07 -8.70 -4.89
CA THR A 81 9.06 -9.72 -4.63
C THR A 81 9.39 -10.43 -3.33
N ASP A 82 8.46 -10.44 -2.39
CA ASP A 82 8.62 -11.14 -1.12
C ASP A 82 8.64 -12.66 -1.36
N PRO A 83 9.74 -13.33 -1.05
CA PRO A 83 9.88 -14.76 -1.30
C PRO A 83 8.99 -15.61 -0.38
N GLU A 84 8.47 -15.07 0.72
CA GLU A 84 7.66 -15.82 1.67
C GLU A 84 6.19 -15.90 1.24
N ASN A 85 5.67 -14.86 0.62
CA ASN A 85 4.23 -14.76 0.30
C ASN A 85 3.95 -14.39 -1.16
N GLY A 86 4.97 -14.08 -1.95
CA GLY A 86 4.85 -13.72 -3.37
C GLY A 86 4.27 -12.33 -3.63
N LYS A 87 4.14 -11.49 -2.61
CA LYS A 87 3.71 -10.10 -2.79
C LYS A 87 4.79 -9.28 -3.49
N GLU A 88 4.33 -8.33 -4.28
CA GLU A 88 5.19 -7.48 -5.07
C GLU A 88 5.18 -6.04 -4.57
N TYR A 89 6.35 -5.44 -4.52
CA TYR A 89 6.55 -4.09 -4.01
C TYR A 89 7.40 -3.27 -4.96
N ALA A 90 7.08 -1.98 -5.05
CA ALA A 90 7.94 -0.99 -5.69
C ALA A 90 8.49 -0.02 -4.65
N LEU A 91 9.74 0.35 -4.83
CA LEU A 91 10.42 1.41 -4.09
C LEU A 91 10.67 2.55 -5.05
N MET A 92 10.24 3.75 -4.72
CA MET A 92 10.43 4.95 -5.53
C MET A 92 11.21 5.99 -4.77
N GLY A 93 12.36 6.36 -5.32
CA GLY A 93 13.18 7.45 -4.80
C GLY A 93 12.62 8.81 -5.23
N LEU A 94 12.30 9.65 -4.25
CA LEU A 94 11.95 11.05 -4.46
C LEU A 94 13.03 11.95 -3.86
N ASN A 95 13.04 13.22 -4.20
CA ASN A 95 14.08 14.13 -3.73
C ASN A 95 14.16 14.25 -2.20
N SER A 96 13.04 14.16 -1.48
CA SER A 96 12.97 14.30 -0.03
C SER A 96 12.83 12.98 0.73
N HIS A 97 12.50 11.87 0.06
CA HIS A 97 12.19 10.59 0.70
C HIS A 97 12.25 9.41 -0.27
N THR A 98 12.04 8.22 0.24
CA THR A 98 11.79 7.01 -0.56
C THR A 98 10.43 6.47 -0.18
N ALA A 99 9.54 6.30 -1.16
CA ALA A 99 8.22 5.71 -0.99
C ALA A 99 8.27 4.18 -1.18
N PHE A 100 7.47 3.46 -0.39
CA PHE A 100 7.29 2.01 -0.48
C PHE A 100 5.85 1.73 -0.86
N ILE A 101 5.65 0.95 -1.93
CA ILE A 101 4.35 0.76 -2.57
C ILE A 101 4.08 -0.74 -2.70
N ASP A 102 2.92 -1.21 -2.26
CA ASP A 102 2.41 -2.55 -2.58
C ASP A 102 1.80 -2.50 -3.98
N ILE A 103 2.37 -3.28 -4.90
CA ILE A 103 1.94 -3.42 -6.29
C ILE A 103 1.44 -4.84 -6.58
N SER A 104 1.16 -5.64 -5.55
CA SER A 104 0.66 -7.01 -5.69
C SER A 104 -0.65 -7.06 -6.48
N ASN A 105 -1.47 -6.01 -6.40
CA ASN A 105 -2.53 -5.74 -7.36
C ASN A 105 -2.10 -4.55 -8.24
N PRO A 106 -1.63 -4.79 -9.45
CA PRO A 106 -1.07 -3.73 -10.29
C PRO A 106 -2.10 -2.68 -10.73
N SER A 107 -3.40 -3.01 -10.72
CA SER A 107 -4.46 -2.05 -11.01
C SER A 107 -4.82 -1.16 -9.82
N MET A 108 -4.26 -1.43 -8.64
CA MET A 108 -4.58 -0.73 -7.41
C MET A 108 -3.34 -0.63 -6.51
N PRO A 109 -2.29 0.09 -6.96
CA PRO A 109 -1.08 0.27 -6.16
C PRO A 109 -1.40 1.06 -4.88
N ILE A 110 -0.78 0.68 -3.76
CA ILE A 110 -1.04 1.25 -2.45
C ILE A 110 0.27 1.75 -1.83
N LEU A 111 0.33 3.03 -1.46
CA LEU A 111 1.42 3.56 -0.66
C LEU A 111 1.39 2.94 0.74
N LEU A 112 2.45 2.24 1.12
CA LEU A 112 2.62 1.65 2.45
C LEU A 112 3.24 2.64 3.43
N GLY A 113 4.10 3.51 2.94
CA GLY A 113 4.79 4.49 3.75
C GLY A 113 5.98 5.10 3.03
N ALA A 114 6.66 6.01 3.71
CA ALA A 114 7.85 6.65 3.18
C ALA A 114 8.95 6.79 4.23
N LEU A 115 10.19 6.67 3.80
CA LEU A 115 11.38 6.91 4.60
C LEU A 115 11.95 8.29 4.23
N PRO A 116 11.85 9.30 5.12
CA PRO A 116 12.44 10.60 4.87
C PRO A 116 13.95 10.51 4.65
N SER A 117 14.49 11.43 3.84
CA SER A 117 15.95 11.53 3.66
C SER A 117 16.61 11.89 4.98
N ALA A 118 17.73 11.23 5.29
CA ALA A 118 18.58 11.59 6.43
C ALA A 118 19.50 12.79 6.12
N THR A 119 19.54 13.22 4.86
CA THR A 119 20.35 14.35 4.36
C THR A 119 19.44 15.43 3.81
N LEU A 120 20.04 16.46 3.24
CA LEU A 120 19.31 17.47 2.45
C LEU A 120 18.61 16.80 1.26
N ASN A 121 17.58 17.45 0.73
CA ASN A 121 16.90 16.99 -0.45
C ASN A 121 17.89 16.87 -1.62
N SER A 122 17.82 15.74 -2.31
CA SER A 122 18.68 15.43 -3.44
C SER A 122 17.87 14.87 -4.59
N THR A 123 18.15 15.33 -5.80
CA THR A 123 17.58 14.74 -7.03
C THR A 123 18.28 13.45 -7.44
N TRP A 124 19.35 13.09 -6.76
CA TRP A 124 20.12 11.87 -7.03
C TRP A 124 19.94 10.88 -5.88
N ARG A 125 19.24 9.80 -6.17
CA ARG A 125 18.98 8.73 -5.21
C ARG A 125 19.05 7.40 -5.94
N ASP A 126 19.89 6.49 -5.44
CA ASP A 126 19.98 5.12 -5.93
C ASP A 126 19.35 4.16 -4.95
N ILE A 127 18.58 3.20 -5.47
CA ILE A 127 17.90 2.17 -4.69
C ILE A 127 18.26 0.80 -5.22
N LYS A 128 18.66 -0.09 -4.34
CA LYS A 128 18.85 -1.50 -4.64
C LYS A 128 18.29 -2.35 -3.51
N VAL A 129 17.71 -3.48 -3.86
CA VAL A 129 17.30 -4.47 -2.86
C VAL A 129 18.21 -5.68 -2.98
N TYR A 130 18.71 -6.13 -1.84
CA TYR A 130 19.46 -7.36 -1.73
C TYR A 130 18.95 -8.15 -0.51
N GLN A 131 18.53 -9.39 -0.74
CA GLN A 131 17.79 -10.16 0.24
C GLN A 131 16.55 -9.33 0.71
N ASP A 132 16.35 -9.20 2.00
CA ASP A 132 15.20 -8.48 2.59
C ASP A 132 15.56 -7.05 3.01
N HIS A 133 16.58 -6.45 2.38
CA HIS A 133 17.06 -5.11 2.74
C HIS A 133 17.09 -4.19 1.54
N ALA A 134 16.51 -3.01 1.69
CA ALA A 134 16.67 -1.91 0.75
C ALA A 134 17.90 -1.06 1.10
N PHE A 135 18.79 -0.91 0.16
CA PHE A 135 19.96 -0.03 0.23
C PHE A 135 19.62 1.24 -0.55
N ILE A 136 19.59 2.34 0.16
CA ILE A 136 19.18 3.64 -0.36
C ILE A 136 20.32 4.62 -0.10
N VAL A 137 20.86 5.19 -1.17
CA VAL A 137 21.90 6.21 -1.10
C VAL A 137 21.41 7.50 -1.75
N SER A 138 21.94 8.64 -1.33
CA SER A 138 21.71 9.94 -1.93
C SER A 138 22.98 10.79 -1.86
N GLU A 139 23.19 11.66 -2.83
CA GLU A 139 24.27 12.66 -2.84
C GLU A 139 23.83 13.95 -2.12
#